data_7f138451baaab55e6384f6a33c374ce1
#
_entry.id   7f138451baaab55e6384f6a33c374ce1
#
_cell.length_a   1.000
_cell.length_b   1.000
_cell.length_c   1.000
_cell.angle_alpha   90.00
_cell.angle_beta   90.00
_cell.angle_gamma   90.00
#
_symmetry.space_group_name_H-M   'P 1'
#
loop_
_entity.id
_entity.type
_entity.pdbx_description
1 polymer ?
#
loop_
_entity_poly.entity_id
_entity_poly.type
_entity_poly.pdbx_seq_one_letter_code
_entity_poly.pdbx_strand_id
1 'polypeptide(L)'
;MKLALVQLEIEATAVDSNVDRAVDAIERAAERGADCVALPEIFDVGYFAFDAYARNAEPLGGETHRRIGAAAAEHGVSVLAGTVVEDLAASADAGESVPAEEGYANTAVLFDSDGERRLVYRKRHLFGYDSAEAELLVPGEDLQTAQLGGHTVGVTTCYDLRFPEQYRQLVDAGVTLVLVPSAWPYPRVEHWKLLPRARAVENLVYVGAVNGSATFDDATLLGRSTVYDPWGTTLASADDDPTIVYGDCDPERVRAVREEFPALEDRR
;
A
#
# COMPACT_ATOMS: atom_id res chain seq x y z
N MET A 1 4.51 -14.85 9.17
CA MET A 1 4.57 -13.36 9.25
C MET A 1 3.21 -12.82 9.63
N LYS A 2 3.14 -12.04 10.70
CA LYS A 2 1.90 -11.36 11.14
C LYS A 2 1.83 -9.98 10.49
N LEU A 3 0.89 -9.82 9.58
CA LEU A 3 0.62 -8.57 8.86
C LEU A 3 -0.40 -7.74 9.63
N ALA A 4 -0.13 -6.44 9.83
CA ALA A 4 -1.06 -5.45 10.37
C ALA A 4 -1.44 -4.44 9.28
N LEU A 5 -2.73 -4.29 8.99
CA LEU A 5 -3.27 -3.27 8.10
C LEU A 5 -3.87 -2.15 8.94
N VAL A 6 -3.28 -0.97 8.87
CA VAL A 6 -3.73 0.19 9.64
C VAL A 6 -4.81 0.93 8.84
N GLN A 7 -6.08 0.71 9.20
CA GLN A 7 -7.19 1.51 8.72
C GLN A 7 -7.19 2.84 9.47
N LEU A 8 -6.33 3.75 8.98
CA LEU A 8 -6.03 5.02 9.64
C LEU A 8 -7.19 6.00 9.48
N GLU A 9 -7.50 6.75 10.54
CA GLU A 9 -8.30 7.96 10.43
C GLU A 9 -7.45 9.06 9.79
N ILE A 10 -7.92 9.57 8.65
CA ILE A 10 -7.21 10.59 7.87
C ILE A 10 -8.03 11.89 7.87
N GLU A 11 -7.40 12.97 8.31
CA GLU A 11 -7.97 14.32 8.27
C GLU A 11 -7.33 15.09 7.11
N ALA A 12 -8.16 15.67 6.23
CA ALA A 12 -7.68 16.40 5.06
C ALA A 12 -6.68 17.50 5.44
N THR A 13 -5.52 17.51 4.79
CA THR A 13 -4.44 18.49 4.95
C THR A 13 -3.77 18.56 6.32
N ALA A 14 -4.15 17.73 7.28
CA ALA A 14 -3.57 17.70 8.63
C ALA A 14 -2.33 16.79 8.69
N VAL A 15 -1.31 17.09 7.86
CA VAL A 15 -0.14 16.21 7.61
C VAL A 15 0.51 15.74 8.91
N ASP A 16 0.92 16.66 9.79
CA ASP A 16 1.60 16.30 11.04
C ASP A 16 0.76 15.37 11.91
N SER A 17 -0.54 15.67 12.08
CA SER A 17 -1.46 14.87 12.89
C SER A 17 -1.72 13.49 12.27
N ASN A 18 -1.78 13.39 10.93
CA ASN A 18 -1.95 12.12 10.24
C ASN A 18 -0.69 11.25 10.39
N VAL A 19 0.49 11.84 10.27
CA VAL A 19 1.77 11.15 10.46
C VAL A 19 1.96 10.72 11.92
N ASP A 20 1.59 11.57 12.89
CA ASP A 20 1.60 11.19 14.32
C ASP A 20 0.70 9.97 14.57
N ARG A 21 -0.55 9.99 14.06
CA ARG A 21 -1.46 8.83 14.15
C ARG A 21 -0.91 7.57 13.50
N ALA A 22 -0.19 7.72 12.38
CA ALA A 22 0.45 6.59 11.70
C ALA A 22 1.58 6.00 12.55
N VAL A 23 2.44 6.83 13.14
CA VAL A 23 3.54 6.41 14.05
C VAL A 23 2.96 5.70 15.28
N ASP A 24 1.95 6.27 15.94
CA ASP A 24 1.27 5.64 17.08
C ASP A 24 0.62 4.29 16.71
N ALA A 25 0.13 4.15 15.47
CA ALA A 25 -0.45 2.91 15.00
C ALA A 25 0.62 1.85 14.71
N ILE A 26 1.80 2.24 14.23
CA ILE A 26 2.97 1.36 14.04
C ILE A 26 3.42 0.81 15.40
N GLU A 27 3.60 1.66 16.42
CA GLU A 27 3.93 1.25 17.79
C GLU A 27 2.92 0.20 18.31
N ARG A 28 1.62 0.54 18.28
CA ARG A 28 0.56 -0.37 18.74
C ARG A 28 0.51 -1.70 17.98
N ALA A 29 0.84 -1.68 16.67
CA ALA A 29 0.89 -2.90 15.87
C ALA A 29 2.09 -3.77 16.27
N ALA A 30 3.27 -3.17 16.48
CA ALA A 30 4.48 -3.83 16.94
C ALA A 30 4.30 -4.44 18.34
N GLU A 31 3.69 -3.71 19.29
CA GLU A 31 3.35 -4.23 20.65
C GLU A 31 2.45 -5.47 20.59
N ARG A 32 1.63 -5.63 19.53
CA ARG A 32 0.80 -6.82 19.29
C ARG A 32 1.50 -7.89 18.45
N GLY A 33 2.81 -7.74 18.24
CA GLY A 33 3.66 -8.70 17.55
C GLY A 33 3.46 -8.73 16.04
N ALA A 34 3.14 -7.59 15.40
CA ALA A 34 3.18 -7.48 13.96
C ALA A 34 4.63 -7.57 13.48
N ASP A 35 4.86 -8.31 12.38
CA ASP A 35 6.13 -8.36 11.67
C ASP A 35 6.19 -7.31 10.56
N CYS A 36 5.02 -6.95 10.01
CA CYS A 36 4.86 -5.95 8.95
C CYS A 36 3.59 -5.14 9.17
N VAL A 37 3.70 -3.83 9.00
CA VAL A 37 2.60 -2.86 9.09
C VAL A 37 2.41 -2.21 7.73
N ALA A 38 1.17 -2.06 7.25
CA ALA A 38 0.85 -1.32 6.03
C ALA A 38 -0.09 -0.15 6.33
N LEU A 39 0.27 1.03 5.82
CA LEU A 39 -0.50 2.27 5.89
C LEU A 39 -1.30 2.48 4.59
N PRO A 40 -2.40 3.29 4.60
CA PRO A 40 -3.24 3.53 3.42
C PRO A 40 -2.62 4.53 2.42
N GLU A 41 -3.30 4.75 1.29
CA GLU A 41 -2.88 5.65 0.21
C GLU A 41 -3.02 7.11 0.61
N ILE A 42 -1.97 7.91 0.34
CA ILE A 42 -1.83 9.35 0.64
C ILE A 42 -2.36 9.67 2.04
N PHE A 43 -1.81 8.91 3.00
CA PHE A 43 -2.27 8.94 4.39
C PHE A 43 -1.91 10.23 5.12
N ASP A 44 -0.93 10.97 4.64
CA ASP A 44 -0.43 12.23 5.19
C ASP A 44 -1.34 13.41 4.86
N VAL A 45 -1.54 13.70 3.58
CA VAL A 45 -2.33 14.83 3.08
C VAL A 45 -3.82 14.50 2.97
N GLY A 46 -4.14 13.23 2.70
CA GLY A 46 -5.48 12.76 2.34
C GLY A 46 -5.75 12.81 0.84
N TYR A 47 -6.17 11.67 0.27
CA TYR A 47 -6.25 11.47 -1.18
C TYR A 47 -7.11 12.51 -1.92
N PHE A 48 -8.24 12.93 -1.37
CA PHE A 48 -9.13 13.88 -2.03
C PHE A 48 -8.77 15.35 -1.80
N ALA A 49 -7.67 15.63 -1.08
CA ALA A 49 -7.16 17.01 -0.87
C ALA A 49 -6.23 17.45 -2.03
N PHE A 50 -6.65 17.29 -3.27
CA PHE A 50 -5.84 17.51 -4.47
C PHE A 50 -5.19 18.89 -4.55
N ASP A 51 -5.85 19.92 -4.08
CA ASP A 51 -5.34 21.32 -4.03
C ASP A 51 -4.18 21.50 -3.04
N ALA A 52 -3.96 20.51 -2.18
CA ALA A 52 -2.89 20.49 -1.20
C ALA A 52 -1.63 19.73 -1.65
N TYR A 53 -1.71 18.97 -2.74
CA TYR A 53 -0.63 18.07 -3.16
C TYR A 53 0.70 18.81 -3.36
N ALA A 54 0.71 19.83 -4.21
CA ALA A 54 1.93 20.57 -4.56
C ALA A 54 2.63 21.23 -3.36
N ARG A 55 1.87 21.69 -2.35
CA ARG A 55 2.45 22.36 -1.17
C ARG A 55 2.95 21.39 -0.10
N ASN A 56 2.52 20.14 -0.15
CA ASN A 56 2.90 19.10 0.82
C ASN A 56 3.71 17.98 0.17
N ALA A 57 4.01 18.07 -1.13
CA ALA A 57 4.87 17.11 -1.78
C ALA A 57 6.28 17.14 -1.19
N GLU A 58 6.84 15.97 -0.97
CA GLU A 58 8.16 15.78 -0.38
C GLU A 58 9.06 14.97 -1.33
N PRO A 59 10.41 15.15 -1.30
CA PRO A 59 11.29 14.20 -1.97
C PRO A 59 11.17 12.81 -1.36
N LEU A 60 11.61 11.79 -2.07
CA LEU A 60 11.52 10.38 -1.62
C LEU A 60 12.12 10.13 -0.22
N GLY A 61 13.12 10.90 0.21
CA GLY A 61 13.68 10.90 1.57
C GLY A 61 13.15 12.01 2.47
N GLY A 62 11.95 12.54 2.21
CA GLY A 62 11.35 13.64 2.95
C GLY A 62 10.97 13.33 4.40
N GLU A 63 10.39 14.30 5.08
CA GLU A 63 10.09 14.22 6.52
C GLU A 63 9.18 13.06 6.86
N THR A 64 8.11 12.88 6.11
CA THR A 64 7.13 11.80 6.35
C THR A 64 7.82 10.43 6.26
N HIS A 65 8.55 10.15 5.17
CA HIS A 65 9.27 8.88 5.00
C HIS A 65 10.33 8.67 6.09
N ARG A 66 11.06 9.72 6.50
CA ARG A 66 12.06 9.62 7.58
C ARG A 66 11.41 9.26 8.92
N ARG A 67 10.26 9.85 9.24
CA ARG A 67 9.52 9.55 10.47
C ARG A 67 9.00 8.12 10.48
N ILE A 68 8.45 7.64 9.36
CA ILE A 68 7.96 6.26 9.25
C ILE A 68 9.13 5.26 9.29
N GLY A 69 10.24 5.52 8.59
CA GLY A 69 11.45 4.68 8.66
C GLY A 69 12.05 4.64 10.07
N ALA A 70 12.08 5.78 10.77
CA ALA A 70 12.53 5.84 12.18
C ALA A 70 11.62 5.00 13.10
N ALA A 71 10.30 5.08 12.94
CA ALA A 71 9.36 4.25 13.70
C ALA A 71 9.52 2.75 13.39
N ALA A 72 9.78 2.38 12.13
CA ALA A 72 10.09 1.00 11.74
C ALA A 72 11.31 0.48 12.52
N ALA A 73 12.41 1.25 12.54
CA ALA A 73 13.64 0.90 13.26
C ALA A 73 13.44 0.86 14.79
N GLU A 74 12.76 1.86 15.35
CA GLU A 74 12.53 1.96 16.79
C GLU A 74 11.74 0.78 17.33
N HIS A 75 10.71 0.34 16.59
CA HIS A 75 9.83 -0.75 17.01
C HIS A 75 10.22 -2.12 16.44
N GLY A 76 11.29 -2.19 15.62
CA GLY A 76 11.79 -3.43 15.03
C GLY A 76 10.77 -4.14 14.12
N VAL A 77 9.94 -3.37 13.39
CA VAL A 77 8.87 -3.86 12.53
C VAL A 77 9.01 -3.29 11.12
N SER A 78 8.77 -4.11 10.09
CA SER A 78 8.76 -3.59 8.72
C SER A 78 7.52 -2.76 8.46
N VAL A 79 7.64 -1.66 7.70
CA VAL A 79 6.51 -0.75 7.43
C VAL A 79 6.40 -0.42 5.93
N LEU A 80 5.25 -0.70 5.34
CA LEU A 80 4.85 -0.05 4.10
C LEU A 80 4.29 1.33 4.46
N ALA A 81 5.10 2.37 4.24
CA ALA A 81 4.65 3.76 4.24
C ALA A 81 3.73 3.93 3.04
N GLY A 82 2.48 3.63 3.24
CA GLY A 82 1.36 3.51 2.30
C GLY A 82 1.59 4.26 1.01
N THR A 83 1.06 5.48 0.83
CA THR A 83 1.66 6.40 -0.14
C THR A 83 1.69 7.84 0.38
N VAL A 84 2.59 8.61 -0.19
CA VAL A 84 2.65 10.07 -0.06
C VAL A 84 2.78 10.70 -1.44
N VAL A 85 2.59 12.02 -1.54
CA VAL A 85 2.85 12.78 -2.77
C VAL A 85 4.34 13.08 -2.84
N GLU A 86 5.06 12.42 -3.77
CA GLU A 86 6.48 12.64 -4.02
C GLU A 86 6.70 13.81 -4.98
N ASP A 87 7.64 14.71 -4.64
CA ASP A 87 8.20 15.71 -5.54
C ASP A 87 9.35 15.05 -6.34
N LEU A 88 9.11 14.82 -7.64
CA LEU A 88 10.06 14.13 -8.50
C LEU A 88 11.31 14.96 -8.78
N ALA A 89 11.18 16.28 -8.91
CA ALA A 89 12.33 17.15 -9.12
C ALA A 89 13.24 17.17 -7.89
N ALA A 90 12.67 17.32 -6.71
CA ALA A 90 13.43 17.27 -5.47
C ALA A 90 14.06 15.90 -5.20
N SER A 91 13.38 14.79 -5.59
CA SER A 91 13.93 13.44 -5.53
C SER A 91 15.11 13.26 -6.50
N ALA A 92 14.99 13.75 -7.74
CA ALA A 92 16.07 13.71 -8.73
C ALA A 92 17.29 14.50 -8.29
N ASP A 93 17.11 15.70 -7.72
CA ASP A 93 18.17 16.52 -7.14
C ASP A 93 18.89 15.81 -5.97
N ALA A 94 18.17 14.95 -5.24
CA ALA A 94 18.75 14.10 -4.20
C ALA A 94 19.43 12.83 -4.75
N GLY A 95 19.43 12.63 -6.07
CA GLY A 95 20.09 11.50 -6.74
C GLY A 95 19.22 10.25 -6.87
N GLU A 96 17.92 10.34 -6.66
CA GLU A 96 16.99 9.22 -6.84
C GLU A 96 16.64 9.02 -8.32
N SER A 97 16.39 7.76 -8.69
CA SER A 97 15.83 7.44 -10.01
C SER A 97 14.33 7.78 -10.01
N VAL A 98 13.90 8.60 -10.98
CA VAL A 98 12.53 9.10 -11.10
C VAL A 98 11.96 8.83 -12.50
N PRO A 99 10.62 8.68 -12.65
CA PRO A 99 10.00 8.44 -13.97
C PRO A 99 9.97 9.69 -14.86
N ALA A 100 10.10 10.88 -14.30
CA ALA A 100 10.17 12.17 -14.99
C ALA A 100 11.03 13.15 -14.17
N GLU A 101 11.65 14.13 -14.87
CA GLU A 101 12.51 15.13 -14.24
C GLU A 101 11.74 16.14 -13.38
N GLU A 102 10.43 16.28 -13.62
CA GLU A 102 9.53 17.22 -12.92
C GLU A 102 8.17 16.56 -12.69
N GLY A 103 7.38 17.12 -11.79
CA GLY A 103 6.03 16.67 -11.44
C GLY A 103 5.95 15.96 -10.10
N TYR A 104 4.82 15.33 -9.86
CA TYR A 104 4.55 14.64 -8.59
C TYR A 104 4.17 13.18 -8.85
N ALA A 105 4.42 12.29 -7.90
CA ALA A 105 4.01 10.89 -7.99
C ALA A 105 3.31 10.43 -6.69
N ASN A 106 2.43 9.45 -6.84
CA ASN A 106 1.80 8.74 -5.74
C ASN A 106 2.70 7.56 -5.36
N THR A 107 3.50 7.70 -4.28
CA THR A 107 4.67 6.86 -4.01
C THR A 107 4.55 6.13 -2.68
N ALA A 108 4.66 4.80 -2.73
CA ALA A 108 4.78 3.90 -1.59
C ALA A 108 6.24 3.51 -1.36
N VAL A 109 6.65 3.41 -0.09
CA VAL A 109 7.99 2.95 0.31
C VAL A 109 7.86 1.84 1.35
N LEU A 110 8.52 0.71 1.11
CA LEU A 110 8.66 -0.35 2.11
C LEU A 110 9.98 -0.20 2.85
N PHE A 111 9.91 -0.03 4.15
CA PHE A 111 11.03 -0.07 5.08
C PHE A 111 11.09 -1.44 5.76
N ASP A 112 12.32 -1.94 6.00
CA ASP A 112 12.50 -3.10 6.86
C ASP A 112 12.51 -2.72 8.35
N SER A 113 12.73 -3.72 9.22
CA SER A 113 12.79 -3.55 10.68
C SER A 113 14.00 -2.75 11.18
N ASP A 114 14.96 -2.45 10.34
CA ASP A 114 16.09 -1.58 10.64
C ASP A 114 15.84 -0.14 10.13
N GLY A 115 14.68 0.12 9.51
CA GLY A 115 14.30 1.40 8.91
C GLY A 115 14.93 1.66 7.53
N GLU A 116 15.55 0.63 6.94
CA GLU A 116 16.17 0.74 5.64
C GLU A 116 15.15 0.55 4.51
N ARG A 117 15.21 1.41 3.50
CA ARG A 117 14.33 1.36 2.34
C ARG A 117 14.64 0.13 1.47
N ARG A 118 13.64 -0.74 1.26
CA ARG A 118 13.75 -1.98 0.51
C ARG A 118 13.03 -1.99 -0.83
N LEU A 119 11.97 -1.17 -0.98
CA LEU A 119 11.19 -1.08 -2.20
C LEU A 119 10.60 0.33 -2.33
N VAL A 120 10.58 0.83 -3.55
CA VAL A 120 9.84 2.04 -3.93
C VAL A 120 8.85 1.66 -5.03
N TYR A 121 7.59 2.01 -4.85
CA TYR A 121 6.56 1.82 -5.86
C TYR A 121 5.83 3.13 -6.12
N ARG A 122 5.89 3.61 -7.35
CA ARG A 122 5.09 4.74 -7.83
C ARG A 122 3.88 4.20 -8.56
N LYS A 123 2.68 4.66 -8.20
CA LYS A 123 1.41 4.19 -8.76
C LYS A 123 1.43 4.26 -10.28
N ARG A 124 1.14 3.12 -10.95
CA ARG A 124 1.20 3.01 -12.40
C ARG A 124 -0.08 3.42 -13.10
N HIS A 125 -1.23 3.11 -12.49
CA HIS A 125 -2.54 3.44 -13.06
C HIS A 125 -3.19 4.53 -12.21
N LEU A 126 -3.09 5.76 -12.70
CA LEU A 126 -3.72 6.92 -12.07
C LEU A 126 -5.22 6.92 -12.37
N PHE A 127 -6.03 7.35 -11.39
CA PHE A 127 -7.47 7.41 -11.54
C PHE A 127 -7.86 8.68 -12.30
N GLY A 128 -8.25 8.52 -13.57
CA GLY A 128 -8.55 9.63 -14.48
C GLY A 128 -10.03 9.95 -14.65
N TYR A 129 -10.94 9.09 -14.16
CA TYR A 129 -12.38 9.33 -14.31
C TYR A 129 -12.91 10.20 -13.18
N ASP A 130 -13.32 11.44 -13.54
CA ASP A 130 -13.87 12.42 -12.59
C ASP A 130 -12.95 12.61 -11.37
N SER A 131 -11.62 12.70 -11.63
CA SER A 131 -10.58 12.85 -10.61
C SER A 131 -9.40 13.66 -11.15
N ALA A 132 -8.85 14.53 -10.32
CA ALA A 132 -7.67 15.31 -10.65
C ALA A 132 -6.36 14.50 -10.61
N GLU A 133 -6.36 13.26 -10.09
CA GLU A 133 -5.13 12.48 -9.90
C GLU A 133 -4.32 12.36 -11.20
N ALA A 134 -4.96 11.96 -12.31
CA ALA A 134 -4.28 11.77 -13.59
C ALA A 134 -3.80 13.07 -14.26
N GLU A 135 -4.32 14.22 -13.83
CA GLU A 135 -3.87 15.53 -14.30
C GLU A 135 -2.70 16.08 -13.46
N LEU A 136 -2.63 15.69 -12.19
CA LEU A 136 -1.66 16.21 -11.22
C LEU A 136 -0.41 15.36 -11.12
N LEU A 137 -0.53 14.03 -11.33
CA LEU A 137 0.53 13.09 -11.02
C LEU A 137 1.10 12.43 -12.28
N VAL A 138 2.38 12.05 -12.18
CA VAL A 138 3.12 11.27 -13.18
C VAL A 138 2.99 9.78 -12.82
N PRO A 139 2.61 8.89 -13.75
CA PRO A 139 2.57 7.47 -13.49
C PRO A 139 3.96 6.87 -13.33
N GLY A 140 4.08 5.87 -12.44
CA GLY A 140 5.27 5.04 -12.33
C GLY A 140 5.38 4.03 -13.48
N GLU A 141 6.58 3.50 -13.68
CA GLU A 141 6.86 2.52 -14.74
C GLU A 141 7.28 1.16 -14.17
N ASP A 142 7.96 1.14 -13.03
CA ASP A 142 8.61 -0.03 -12.45
C ASP A 142 7.69 -0.85 -11.54
N LEU A 143 7.92 -2.17 -11.55
CA LEU A 143 7.43 -3.11 -10.54
C LEU A 143 8.63 -3.69 -9.81
N GLN A 144 8.84 -3.27 -8.58
CA GLN A 144 9.90 -3.77 -7.71
C GLN A 144 9.35 -4.82 -6.75
N THR A 145 10.24 -5.68 -6.25
CA THR A 145 9.92 -6.65 -5.21
C THR A 145 10.95 -6.58 -4.09
N ALA A 146 10.55 -6.95 -2.87
CA ALA A 146 11.44 -7.04 -1.73
C ALA A 146 11.25 -8.38 -0.99
N GLN A 147 12.30 -8.86 -0.33
CA GLN A 147 12.22 -10.03 0.55
C GLN A 147 11.85 -9.57 1.97
N LEU A 148 10.81 -10.17 2.54
CA LEU A 148 10.34 -9.83 3.87
C LEU A 148 9.66 -11.03 4.54
N GLY A 149 10.13 -11.46 5.71
CA GLY A 149 9.48 -12.51 6.51
C GLY A 149 9.25 -13.84 5.77
N GLY A 150 10.15 -14.19 4.83
CA GLY A 150 10.03 -15.37 3.97
C GLY A 150 9.12 -15.19 2.74
N HIS A 151 8.52 -14.02 2.57
CA HIS A 151 7.77 -13.65 1.37
C HIS A 151 8.61 -12.85 0.38
N THR A 152 8.32 -13.02 -0.90
CA THR A 152 8.62 -11.99 -1.91
C THR A 152 7.41 -11.06 -1.96
N VAL A 153 7.60 -9.81 -1.53
CA VAL A 153 6.54 -8.80 -1.43
C VAL A 153 6.53 -7.92 -2.67
N GLY A 154 5.35 -7.70 -3.24
CA GLY A 154 5.08 -6.68 -4.26
C GLY A 154 4.09 -5.65 -3.73
N VAL A 155 4.12 -4.45 -4.29
CA VAL A 155 3.21 -3.35 -3.94
C VAL A 155 2.47 -2.89 -5.19
N THR A 156 1.18 -2.65 -5.03
CA THR A 156 0.33 -1.94 -6.01
C THR A 156 -0.56 -0.97 -5.24
N THR A 157 -1.12 0.04 -5.90
CA THR A 157 -1.90 1.06 -5.18
C THR A 157 -3.32 1.18 -5.74
N CYS A 158 -4.33 0.97 -4.89
CA CYS A 158 -5.72 1.36 -5.11
C CYS A 158 -6.28 1.01 -6.51
N TYR A 159 -6.30 1.96 -7.43
CA TYR A 159 -6.84 1.79 -8.79
C TYR A 159 -6.14 0.71 -9.61
N ASP A 160 -4.88 0.40 -9.28
CA ASP A 160 -4.13 -0.72 -9.86
C ASP A 160 -4.86 -2.07 -9.71
N LEU A 161 -5.73 -2.20 -8.70
CA LEU A 161 -6.58 -3.38 -8.52
C LEU A 161 -7.43 -3.72 -9.74
N ARG A 162 -7.67 -2.78 -10.66
CA ARG A 162 -8.47 -3.02 -11.88
C ARG A 162 -7.69 -3.63 -13.02
N PHE A 163 -6.36 -3.68 -12.92
CA PHE A 163 -5.47 -4.10 -14.00
C PHE A 163 -4.75 -5.41 -13.64
N PRO A 164 -5.31 -6.58 -14.01
CA PRO A 164 -4.76 -7.88 -13.65
C PRO A 164 -3.37 -8.14 -14.24
N GLU A 165 -3.00 -7.46 -15.31
CA GLU A 165 -1.75 -7.66 -16.03
C GLU A 165 -0.53 -7.43 -15.15
N GLN A 166 -0.54 -6.39 -14.32
CA GLN A 166 0.58 -6.11 -13.41
C GLN A 166 0.70 -7.15 -12.29
N TYR A 167 -0.41 -7.74 -11.83
CA TYR A 167 -0.38 -8.81 -10.84
C TYR A 167 0.26 -10.08 -11.43
N ARG A 168 0.04 -10.35 -12.71
CA ARG A 168 0.74 -11.43 -13.42
C ARG A 168 2.25 -11.17 -13.49
N GLN A 169 2.67 -9.94 -13.78
CA GLN A 169 4.08 -9.56 -13.76
C GLN A 169 4.72 -9.76 -12.37
N LEU A 170 4.01 -9.39 -11.30
CA LEU A 170 4.45 -9.62 -9.93
C LEU A 170 4.62 -11.12 -9.61
N VAL A 171 3.67 -11.97 -10.03
CA VAL A 171 3.76 -13.42 -9.86
C VAL A 171 4.94 -14.01 -10.64
N ASP A 172 5.18 -13.52 -11.86
CA ASP A 172 6.33 -13.93 -12.68
C ASP A 172 7.67 -13.53 -12.04
N ALA A 173 7.66 -12.44 -11.25
CA ALA A 173 8.78 -12.03 -10.40
C ALA A 173 8.86 -12.79 -9.06
N GLY A 174 8.02 -13.80 -8.85
CA GLY A 174 8.03 -14.66 -7.66
C GLY A 174 7.27 -14.12 -6.44
N VAL A 175 6.43 -13.09 -6.60
CA VAL A 175 5.66 -12.51 -5.49
C VAL A 175 4.74 -13.55 -4.85
N THR A 176 4.70 -13.54 -3.52
CA THR A 176 3.87 -14.40 -2.67
C THR A 176 2.92 -13.61 -1.77
N LEU A 177 3.19 -12.30 -1.59
CA LEU A 177 2.35 -11.36 -0.87
C LEU A 177 2.30 -10.04 -1.64
N VAL A 178 1.10 -9.54 -1.90
CA VAL A 178 0.87 -8.20 -2.46
C VAL A 178 0.25 -7.31 -1.40
N LEU A 179 0.84 -6.13 -1.16
CA LEU A 179 0.30 -5.08 -0.31
C LEU A 179 -0.33 -3.99 -1.19
N VAL A 180 -1.54 -3.57 -0.82
CA VAL A 180 -2.34 -2.64 -1.63
C VAL A 180 -2.84 -1.48 -0.78
N PRO A 181 -2.02 -0.42 -0.57
CA PRO A 181 -2.51 0.83 0.02
C PRO A 181 -3.59 1.45 -0.87
N SER A 182 -4.63 1.97 -0.24
CA SER A 182 -5.80 2.48 -0.95
C SER A 182 -6.48 3.64 -0.23
N ALA A 183 -7.16 4.48 -1.03
CA ALA A 183 -8.12 5.49 -0.61
C ALA A 183 -9.44 5.26 -1.36
N TRP A 184 -10.08 4.10 -1.11
CA TRP A 184 -11.23 3.62 -1.87
C TRP A 184 -12.54 4.17 -1.29
N PRO A 185 -13.30 4.97 -2.07
CA PRO A 185 -14.49 5.63 -1.55
C PRO A 185 -15.79 4.85 -1.81
N TYR A 186 -16.84 5.23 -1.06
CA TYR A 186 -18.22 4.92 -1.41
C TYR A 186 -18.58 5.50 -2.79
N PRO A 187 -19.57 4.87 -3.51
CA PRO A 187 -20.35 3.69 -3.17
C PRO A 187 -19.73 2.36 -3.64
N ARG A 188 -18.44 2.30 -3.97
CA ARG A 188 -17.80 1.16 -4.68
C ARG A 188 -17.45 -0.03 -3.77
N VAL A 189 -18.30 -0.35 -2.79
CA VAL A 189 -18.08 -1.41 -1.79
C VAL A 189 -17.86 -2.79 -2.43
N GLU A 190 -18.68 -3.18 -3.39
CA GLU A 190 -18.58 -4.50 -4.01
C GLU A 190 -17.32 -4.62 -4.87
N HIS A 191 -16.85 -3.53 -5.49
CA HIS A 191 -15.57 -3.54 -6.20
C HIS A 191 -14.40 -3.76 -5.23
N TRP A 192 -14.42 -3.09 -4.06
CA TRP A 192 -13.40 -3.23 -3.04
C TRP A 192 -13.32 -4.64 -2.45
N LYS A 193 -14.47 -5.28 -2.20
CA LYS A 193 -14.54 -6.66 -1.72
C LYS A 193 -14.08 -7.67 -2.78
N LEU A 194 -14.43 -7.42 -4.05
CA LEU A 194 -14.17 -8.35 -5.14
C LEU A 194 -12.72 -8.30 -5.63
N LEU A 195 -12.21 -7.10 -5.94
CA LEU A 195 -10.96 -6.96 -6.69
C LEU A 195 -9.74 -7.50 -5.93
N PRO A 196 -9.45 -7.14 -4.67
CA PRO A 196 -8.31 -7.69 -3.95
C PRO A 196 -8.41 -9.21 -3.80
N ARG A 197 -9.62 -9.72 -3.54
CA ARG A 197 -9.89 -11.16 -3.46
C ARG A 197 -9.62 -11.87 -4.78
N ALA A 198 -10.04 -11.28 -5.91
CA ALA A 198 -9.76 -11.82 -7.23
C ALA A 198 -8.25 -11.88 -7.48
N ARG A 199 -7.49 -10.83 -7.10
CA ARG A 199 -6.02 -10.82 -7.22
C ARG A 199 -5.36 -11.93 -6.39
N ALA A 200 -5.89 -12.22 -5.20
CA ALA A 200 -5.41 -13.34 -4.39
C ALA A 200 -5.66 -14.71 -5.08
N VAL A 201 -6.91 -14.95 -5.50
CA VAL A 201 -7.35 -16.24 -6.08
C VAL A 201 -6.64 -16.54 -7.40
N GLU A 202 -6.64 -15.60 -8.34
CA GLU A 202 -6.10 -15.84 -9.69
C GLU A 202 -4.57 -15.93 -9.74
N ASN A 203 -3.89 -15.42 -8.71
CA ASN A 203 -2.43 -15.39 -8.63
C ASN A 203 -1.87 -16.32 -7.55
N LEU A 204 -2.73 -16.97 -6.75
CA LEU A 204 -2.35 -17.87 -5.65
C LEU A 204 -1.33 -17.21 -4.71
N VAL A 205 -1.66 -15.99 -4.23
CA VAL A 205 -0.84 -15.16 -3.35
C VAL A 205 -1.67 -14.62 -2.18
N TYR A 206 -1.02 -14.21 -1.11
CA TYR A 206 -1.67 -13.35 -0.12
C TYR A 206 -1.89 -11.94 -0.69
N VAL A 207 -3.00 -11.33 -0.29
CA VAL A 207 -3.27 -9.90 -0.56
C VAL A 207 -3.67 -9.20 0.73
N GLY A 208 -2.88 -8.20 1.13
CA GLY A 208 -3.21 -7.26 2.19
C GLY A 208 -3.69 -5.95 1.59
N ALA A 209 -5.00 -5.72 1.57
CA ALA A 209 -5.60 -4.49 1.05
C ALA A 209 -5.94 -3.56 2.22
N VAL A 210 -5.21 -2.47 2.35
CA VAL A 210 -5.39 -1.47 3.41
C VAL A 210 -6.05 -0.21 2.84
N ASN A 211 -7.13 0.23 3.49
CA ASN A 211 -7.86 1.43 3.11
C ASN A 211 -7.91 2.42 4.28
N GLY A 212 -7.99 3.70 3.99
CA GLY A 212 -8.20 4.73 5.02
C GLY A 212 -9.65 4.78 5.50
N SER A 213 -9.86 5.45 6.62
CA SER A 213 -11.17 5.89 7.13
C SER A 213 -11.16 7.41 7.18
N ALA A 214 -11.96 8.07 6.35
CA ALA A 214 -12.01 9.52 6.21
C ALA A 214 -13.30 9.98 5.56
N THR A 215 -13.71 11.20 5.88
CA THR A 215 -14.75 11.92 5.15
C THR A 215 -14.18 13.24 4.64
N PHE A 216 -14.22 13.40 3.33
CA PHE A 216 -13.87 14.64 2.62
C PHE A 216 -15.18 15.30 2.15
N ASP A 217 -15.10 16.52 1.63
CA ASP A 217 -16.28 17.27 1.18
C ASP A 217 -17.14 16.47 0.18
N ASP A 218 -16.49 15.80 -0.78
CA ASP A 218 -17.17 15.09 -1.87
C ASP A 218 -17.05 13.55 -1.80
N ALA A 219 -16.34 13.01 -0.81
CA ALA A 219 -16.09 11.57 -0.74
C ALA A 219 -15.90 11.05 0.69
N THR A 220 -16.39 9.84 0.94
CA THR A 220 -16.13 9.11 2.18
C THR A 220 -15.41 7.81 1.84
N LEU A 221 -14.26 7.57 2.45
CA LEU A 221 -13.52 6.30 2.35
C LEU A 221 -14.30 5.22 3.07
N LEU A 222 -14.33 4.04 2.48
CA LEU A 222 -15.18 2.97 2.99
C LEU A 222 -14.52 2.06 4.03
N GLY A 223 -13.24 2.31 4.39
CA GLY A 223 -12.54 1.42 5.31
C GLY A 223 -12.41 0.00 4.76
N ARG A 224 -12.84 -1.01 5.52
CA ARG A 224 -12.93 -2.43 5.16
C ARG A 224 -11.60 -3.03 4.70
N SER A 225 -10.53 -2.64 5.36
CA SER A 225 -9.22 -3.26 5.15
C SER A 225 -9.28 -4.77 5.37
N THR A 226 -8.68 -5.55 4.49
CA THR A 226 -8.87 -7.01 4.48
C THR A 226 -7.58 -7.74 4.10
N VAL A 227 -7.31 -8.86 4.77
CA VAL A 227 -6.27 -9.82 4.40
C VAL A 227 -6.91 -11.06 3.78
N TYR A 228 -6.49 -11.41 2.57
CA TYR A 228 -6.90 -12.61 1.84
C TYR A 228 -5.75 -13.62 1.75
N ASP A 229 -6.07 -14.91 1.93
CA ASP A 229 -5.12 -16.00 1.67
C ASP A 229 -5.06 -16.37 0.16
N PRO A 230 -4.14 -17.25 -0.27
CA PRO A 230 -4.04 -17.67 -1.68
C PRO A 230 -5.28 -18.35 -2.26
N TRP A 231 -6.19 -18.87 -1.45
CA TRP A 231 -7.51 -19.37 -1.87
C TRP A 231 -8.59 -18.28 -1.93
N GLY A 232 -8.26 -17.05 -1.59
CA GLY A 232 -9.20 -15.93 -1.47
C GLY A 232 -10.08 -16.01 -0.22
N THR A 233 -9.65 -16.79 0.78
CA THR A 233 -10.31 -16.81 2.09
C THR A 233 -10.00 -15.50 2.82
N THR A 234 -11.03 -14.85 3.34
CA THR A 234 -10.83 -13.71 4.24
C THR A 234 -10.27 -14.20 5.57
N LEU A 235 -9.02 -13.84 5.87
CA LEU A 235 -8.38 -14.15 7.15
C LEU A 235 -8.79 -13.17 8.23
N ALA A 236 -8.86 -11.89 7.87
CA ALA A 236 -9.31 -10.81 8.74
C ALA A 236 -9.84 -9.65 7.91
N SER A 237 -10.81 -8.92 8.44
CA SER A 237 -11.35 -7.72 7.81
C SER A 237 -11.88 -6.75 8.87
N ALA A 238 -11.93 -5.45 8.52
CA ALA A 238 -12.58 -4.41 9.29
C ALA A 238 -13.95 -4.04 8.70
N ASP A 239 -14.71 -3.28 9.46
CA ASP A 239 -15.81 -2.44 9.00
C ASP A 239 -15.28 -1.05 8.60
N ASP A 240 -16.10 -0.02 8.65
CA ASP A 240 -15.79 1.32 8.13
C ASP A 240 -14.93 2.15 9.12
N ASP A 241 -14.95 1.84 10.41
CA ASP A 241 -14.31 2.62 11.48
C ASP A 241 -12.78 2.44 11.53
N PRO A 242 -12.01 3.44 12.02
CA PRO A 242 -10.57 3.33 12.22
C PRO A 242 -10.18 2.16 13.12
N THR A 243 -9.26 1.32 12.66
CA THR A 243 -8.81 0.13 13.41
C THR A 243 -7.50 -0.43 12.84
N ILE A 244 -6.94 -1.46 13.49
CA ILE A 244 -5.82 -2.25 12.96
C ILE A 244 -6.29 -3.69 12.75
N VAL A 245 -6.22 -4.17 11.53
CA VAL A 245 -6.57 -5.55 11.12
C VAL A 245 -5.33 -6.40 11.13
N TYR A 246 -5.37 -7.57 11.77
CA TYR A 246 -4.23 -8.50 11.84
C TYR A 246 -4.53 -9.79 11.08
N GLY A 247 -3.59 -10.24 10.24
CA GLY A 247 -3.68 -11.51 9.52
C GLY A 247 -2.34 -12.23 9.53
N ASP A 248 -2.38 -13.56 9.74
CA ASP A 248 -1.19 -14.39 9.67
C ASP A 248 -0.97 -14.87 8.23
N CYS A 249 0.14 -14.46 7.63
CA CYS A 249 0.57 -14.81 6.28
C CYS A 249 1.75 -15.80 6.37
N ASP A 250 1.49 -17.08 6.09
CA ASP A 250 2.51 -18.12 6.08
C ASP A 250 3.05 -18.34 4.66
N PRO A 251 4.35 -18.08 4.38
CA PRO A 251 4.93 -18.30 3.04
C PRO A 251 4.83 -19.75 2.58
N GLU A 252 4.90 -20.73 3.51
CA GLU A 252 4.74 -22.15 3.20
C GLU A 252 3.34 -22.47 2.67
N ARG A 253 2.32 -21.72 3.09
CA ARG A 253 0.95 -21.87 2.59
C ARG A 253 0.86 -21.55 1.10
N VAL A 254 1.57 -20.51 0.62
CA VAL A 254 1.60 -20.18 -0.83
C VAL A 254 2.20 -21.34 -1.62
N ARG A 255 3.31 -21.91 -1.14
CA ARG A 255 3.94 -23.05 -1.78
C ARG A 255 3.01 -24.24 -1.83
N ALA A 256 2.42 -24.63 -0.69
CA ALA A 256 1.50 -25.76 -0.60
C ALA A 256 0.28 -25.58 -1.52
N VAL A 257 -0.29 -24.37 -1.60
CA VAL A 257 -1.43 -24.10 -2.49
C VAL A 257 -1.05 -24.23 -3.96
N ARG A 258 0.13 -23.73 -4.36
CA ARG A 258 0.61 -23.83 -5.75
C ARG A 258 0.98 -25.26 -6.14
N GLU A 259 1.46 -26.09 -5.20
CA GLU A 259 1.69 -27.52 -5.40
C GLU A 259 0.38 -28.31 -5.52
N GLU A 260 -0.61 -28.00 -4.67
CA GLU A 260 -1.95 -28.63 -4.67
C GLU A 260 -2.75 -28.26 -5.92
N PHE A 261 -2.65 -27.01 -6.37
CA PHE A 261 -3.38 -26.46 -7.51
C PHE A 261 -2.44 -25.66 -8.43
N PRO A 262 -1.74 -26.32 -9.37
CA PRO A 262 -0.70 -25.70 -10.20
C PRO A 262 -1.27 -24.87 -11.38
N ALA A 263 -2.36 -24.14 -11.16
CA ALA A 263 -3.05 -23.34 -12.19
C ALA A 263 -2.15 -22.26 -12.85
N LEU A 264 -1.08 -21.84 -12.18
CA LEU A 264 -0.12 -20.89 -12.74
C LEU A 264 0.75 -21.51 -13.85
N GLU A 265 0.92 -22.84 -13.87
CA GLU A 265 1.68 -23.55 -14.90
C GLU A 265 0.89 -23.71 -16.21
N ASP A 266 -0.44 -23.63 -16.15
CA ASP A 266 -1.34 -23.74 -17.32
C ASP A 266 -1.43 -22.43 -18.13
N ARG A 267 -0.74 -21.37 -17.70
CA ARG A 267 -0.74 -20.08 -18.43
C ARG A 267 -0.03 -20.19 -19.77
N ARG A 268 -0.58 -19.53 -20.78
CA ARG A 268 -0.09 -19.55 -22.16
C ARG A 268 0.45 -18.18 -22.58
#